data_32dc0511c8b1357a801db4b52f868042
#
_entry.id   32dc0511c8b1357a801db4b52f868042
#
_cell.length_a   1.000
_cell.length_b   1.000
_cell.length_c   1.000
_cell.angle_alpha   90.00
_cell.angle_beta   90.00
_cell.angle_gamma   90.00
#
_symmetry.space_group_name_H-M   'P 1'
#
loop_
_entity.id
_entity.type
_entity.pdbx_description
1 polymer ?
#
loop_
_entity_poly.entity_id
_entity_poly.type
_entity_poly.pdbx_seq_one_letter_code
_entity_poly.pdbx_strand_id
1 'polypeptide(L)'
;MKIMTADEEKGFWPEKNGILYHYTDFSALEGILGQAQLRLNNVLNMNDAAEMNLFMYGICKKVTGLFNKEERPDKALLAQKIFAKEQNDRFSYSAYAACFSKYRDDAAQWERYGNQGRGVCIAFDEELLAKMSKAPLSLKPVIYREDINESLLADEIHGILLSDIAFEGYEKDPSLRHALDRAWAASAAYKHPSFASENEVRLLVSPFEQGYFDVQPRYHISRERIKKYYPLNLDKMCLEAETTFEELIVELMIGPESTQSLPILKDYLLSLGFYTLAGRICHSKCPLRKNSL
;
A
#
# COMPACT_ATOMS: atom_id res chain seq x y z
N MET A 1 30.56 -21.38 31.98
CA MET A 1 30.20 -20.25 31.11
C MET A 1 30.33 -20.78 29.68
N LYS A 2 29.22 -21.21 29.08
CA LYS A 2 29.21 -21.71 27.69
C LYS A 2 29.33 -20.49 26.77
N ILE A 3 30.38 -20.47 25.97
CA ILE A 3 30.53 -19.48 24.91
C ILE A 3 29.47 -19.85 23.83
N MET A 4 28.49 -18.99 23.63
CA MET A 4 27.51 -19.12 22.54
C MET A 4 28.25 -19.05 21.21
N THR A 5 27.94 -19.97 20.32
CA THR A 5 28.53 -20.01 18.96
C THR A 5 27.92 -18.90 18.09
N ALA A 6 28.67 -18.46 17.09
CA ALA A 6 28.27 -17.35 16.19
C ALA A 6 26.92 -17.57 15.46
N ASP A 7 26.41 -18.80 15.43
CA ASP A 7 25.10 -19.14 14.86
C ASP A 7 23.93 -18.91 15.84
N GLU A 8 24.21 -18.79 17.16
CA GLU A 8 23.21 -18.44 18.18
C GLU A 8 22.99 -16.93 18.29
N GLU A 9 23.82 -16.10 17.65
CA GLU A 9 23.66 -14.65 17.53
C GLU A 9 22.83 -14.18 16.32
N LYS A 10 22.58 -15.06 15.36
CA LYS A 10 21.61 -14.80 14.27
C LYS A 10 20.22 -14.89 14.88
N GLY A 11 19.60 -13.73 14.96
CA GLY A 11 18.33 -13.50 15.63
C GLY A 11 17.33 -14.65 15.51
N PHE A 12 16.63 -14.88 16.59
CA PHE A 12 15.79 -16.01 17.01
C PHE A 12 14.73 -16.50 16.00
N TRP A 13 14.63 -15.88 14.83
CA TRP A 13 13.71 -16.27 13.76
C TRP A 13 14.45 -16.30 12.44
N PRO A 14 14.46 -17.45 11.73
CA PRO A 14 14.96 -17.50 10.36
C PRO A 14 14.19 -16.48 9.52
N GLU A 15 14.87 -15.79 8.58
CA GLU A 15 14.21 -15.01 7.54
C GLU A 15 13.23 -15.96 6.83
N LYS A 16 11.95 -15.92 7.21
CA LYS A 16 10.91 -16.62 6.50
C LYS A 16 10.66 -15.85 5.22
N ASN A 17 10.93 -16.43 4.08
CA ASN A 17 10.39 -15.99 2.81
C ASN A 17 8.86 -15.96 2.96
N GLY A 18 8.21 -14.90 2.49
CA GLY A 18 6.76 -14.79 2.55
C GLY A 18 6.23 -14.05 3.78
N ILE A 19 6.99 -13.08 4.33
CA ILE A 19 6.51 -12.18 5.39
C ILE A 19 6.48 -10.74 4.89
N LEU A 20 5.42 -10.04 5.23
CA LEU A 20 5.23 -8.61 4.99
C LEU A 20 5.20 -7.85 6.32
N TYR A 21 5.95 -6.74 6.39
CA TYR A 21 6.15 -5.95 7.60
C TYR A 21 5.37 -4.64 7.53
N HIS A 22 4.46 -4.43 8.48
CA HIS A 22 3.68 -3.21 8.61
C HIS A 22 4.18 -2.40 9.80
N TYR A 23 4.94 -1.34 9.52
CA TYR A 23 5.45 -0.41 10.53
C TYR A 23 4.38 0.62 10.89
N THR A 24 4.14 0.80 12.18
CA THR A 24 3.05 1.65 12.65
C THR A 24 3.26 2.12 14.10
N ASP A 25 2.28 2.80 14.66
CA ASP A 25 2.23 3.18 16.06
C ASP A 25 1.34 2.25 16.91
N PHE A 26 1.38 2.43 18.24
CA PHE A 26 0.57 1.61 19.15
C PHE A 26 -0.94 1.89 19.06
N SER A 27 -1.34 3.07 18.59
CA SER A 27 -2.76 3.36 18.36
C SER A 27 -3.30 2.56 17.18
N ALA A 28 -2.51 2.43 16.10
CA ALA A 28 -2.86 1.57 14.98
C ALA A 28 -2.78 0.08 15.35
N LEU A 29 -1.81 -0.33 16.19
CA LEU A 29 -1.75 -1.69 16.72
C LEU A 29 -3.06 -2.07 17.45
N GLU A 30 -3.58 -1.16 18.28
CA GLU A 30 -4.88 -1.39 18.97
C GLU A 30 -6.01 -1.58 17.96
N GLY A 31 -6.08 -0.76 16.93
CA GLY A 31 -7.07 -0.92 15.84
C GLY A 31 -6.93 -2.24 15.09
N ILE A 32 -5.69 -2.69 14.83
CA ILE A 32 -5.43 -3.94 14.09
C ILE A 32 -5.72 -5.15 14.99
N LEU A 33 -5.18 -5.20 16.19
CA LEU A 33 -5.31 -6.39 17.06
C LEU A 33 -6.58 -6.37 17.92
N GLY A 34 -6.91 -5.22 18.51
CA GLY A 34 -8.06 -5.11 19.41
C GLY A 34 -9.40 -5.03 18.69
N GLN A 35 -9.42 -4.50 17.47
CA GLN A 35 -10.64 -4.35 16.67
C GLN A 35 -10.62 -5.20 15.38
N ALA A 36 -9.58 -6.00 15.15
CA ALA A 36 -9.35 -6.77 13.93
C ALA A 36 -9.50 -5.91 12.66
N GLN A 37 -9.06 -4.65 12.71
CA GLN A 37 -9.33 -3.67 11.67
C GLN A 37 -8.05 -3.09 11.07
N LEU A 38 -7.77 -3.45 9.81
CA LEU A 38 -6.72 -2.83 9.01
C LEU A 38 -7.30 -1.65 8.21
N ARG A 39 -6.65 -0.49 8.27
CA ARG A 39 -7.10 0.70 7.53
C ARG A 39 -6.46 0.73 6.15
N LEU A 40 -7.30 0.72 5.11
CA LEU A 40 -6.87 1.07 3.75
C LEU A 40 -6.98 2.60 3.62
N ASN A 41 -5.84 3.28 3.65
CA ASN A 41 -5.78 4.73 3.56
C ASN A 41 -5.91 5.18 2.10
N ASN A 42 -6.53 6.35 1.88
CA ASN A 42 -6.56 6.97 0.57
C ASN A 42 -5.14 7.26 0.09
N VAL A 43 -4.78 6.74 -1.09
CA VAL A 43 -3.43 6.88 -1.67
C VAL A 43 -3.04 8.35 -1.85
N LEU A 44 -3.99 9.24 -2.17
CA LEU A 44 -3.75 10.68 -2.28
C LEU A 44 -3.39 11.35 -0.93
N ASN A 45 -3.66 10.70 0.19
CA ASN A 45 -3.30 11.16 1.53
C ASN A 45 -1.99 10.56 2.05
N MET A 46 -1.33 9.72 1.26
CA MET A 46 -0.01 9.18 1.57
C MET A 46 1.08 10.22 1.28
N ASN A 47 2.31 9.93 1.65
CA ASN A 47 3.42 10.89 1.60
C ASN A 47 3.81 11.30 0.18
N ASP A 48 3.34 10.60 -0.84
CA ASP A 48 3.65 10.87 -2.24
C ASP A 48 2.39 10.97 -3.11
N ALA A 49 1.72 12.13 -3.04
CA ALA A 49 0.60 12.46 -3.93
C ALA A 49 1.02 12.60 -5.41
N ALA A 50 2.32 12.62 -5.71
CA ALA A 50 2.86 12.71 -7.07
C ALA A 50 2.84 11.35 -7.79
N GLU A 51 2.79 10.22 -7.06
CA GLU A 51 2.91 8.86 -7.61
C GLU A 51 1.88 8.57 -8.72
N MET A 52 0.59 8.78 -8.44
CA MET A 52 -0.47 8.51 -9.43
C MET A 52 -0.34 9.41 -10.67
N ASN A 53 0.08 10.66 -10.48
CA ASN A 53 0.28 11.59 -11.59
C ASN A 53 1.45 11.20 -12.49
N LEU A 54 2.53 10.66 -11.92
CA LEU A 54 3.70 10.20 -12.67
C LEU A 54 3.30 9.11 -13.68
N PHE A 55 2.49 8.14 -13.23
CA PHE A 55 1.98 7.09 -14.08
C PHE A 55 1.10 7.63 -15.22
N MET A 56 0.08 8.43 -14.88
CA MET A 56 -0.82 9.01 -15.87
C MET A 56 -0.08 9.90 -16.87
N TYR A 57 0.93 10.65 -16.42
CA TYR A 57 1.80 11.44 -17.30
C TYR A 57 2.59 10.55 -18.26
N GLY A 58 3.14 9.43 -17.79
CA GLY A 58 3.87 8.47 -18.63
C GLY A 58 2.99 7.86 -19.71
N ILE A 59 1.77 7.43 -19.37
CA ILE A 59 0.80 6.94 -20.36
C ILE A 59 0.44 8.03 -21.37
N CYS A 60 0.14 9.26 -20.91
CA CYS A 60 -0.13 10.39 -21.78
C CYS A 60 1.01 10.65 -22.79
N LYS A 61 2.26 10.72 -22.29
CA LYS A 61 3.46 10.92 -23.11
C LYS A 61 3.59 9.84 -24.18
N LYS A 62 3.27 8.60 -23.87
CA LYS A 62 3.34 7.49 -24.82
C LYS A 62 2.24 7.56 -25.86
N VAL A 63 0.99 7.78 -25.45
CA VAL A 63 -0.16 7.94 -26.38
C VAL A 63 0.08 9.11 -27.35
N THR A 64 0.50 10.28 -26.84
CA THR A 64 0.80 11.45 -27.68
C THR A 64 1.99 11.20 -28.61
N GLY A 65 3.00 10.44 -28.13
CA GLY A 65 4.15 10.04 -28.96
C GLY A 65 3.76 9.14 -30.13
N LEU A 66 2.77 8.26 -29.97
CA LEU A 66 2.22 7.43 -31.06
C LEU A 66 1.54 8.31 -32.10
N PHE A 67 0.63 9.21 -31.70
CA PHE A 67 -0.04 10.13 -32.64
C PHE A 67 0.92 11.05 -33.37
N ASN A 68 1.98 11.52 -32.71
CA ASN A 68 3.00 12.37 -33.39
C ASN A 68 3.77 11.58 -34.46
N LYS A 69 4.03 10.29 -34.24
CA LYS A 69 4.67 9.43 -35.29
C LYS A 69 3.75 9.18 -36.47
N GLU A 70 2.44 9.22 -36.27
CA GLU A 70 1.40 9.06 -37.28
C GLU A 70 1.02 10.40 -37.95
N GLU A 71 1.72 11.47 -37.60
CA GLU A 71 1.42 12.84 -38.11
C GLU A 71 -0.01 13.30 -37.78
N ARG A 72 -0.54 12.90 -36.59
CA ARG A 72 -1.87 13.24 -36.12
C ARG A 72 -1.83 14.20 -34.90
N PRO A 73 -1.41 15.47 -35.11
CA PRO A 73 -1.29 16.44 -34.02
C PRO A 73 -2.64 16.79 -33.38
N ASP A 74 -3.74 16.67 -34.13
CA ASP A 74 -5.12 16.83 -33.65
C ASP A 74 -5.45 15.83 -32.55
N LYS A 75 -5.13 14.55 -32.75
CA LYS A 75 -5.35 13.47 -31.79
C LYS A 75 -4.36 13.53 -30.62
N ALA A 76 -3.11 13.92 -30.86
CA ALA A 76 -2.15 14.17 -29.80
C ALA A 76 -2.64 15.27 -28.84
N LEU A 77 -3.17 16.37 -29.37
CA LEU A 77 -3.75 17.44 -28.55
C LEU A 77 -5.01 16.98 -27.79
N LEU A 78 -5.88 16.18 -28.43
CA LEU A 78 -7.04 15.60 -27.79
C LEU A 78 -6.64 14.73 -26.58
N ALA A 79 -5.66 13.83 -26.78
CA ALA A 79 -5.14 13.00 -25.69
C ALA A 79 -4.61 13.85 -24.54
N GLN A 80 -3.79 14.87 -24.81
CA GLN A 80 -3.27 15.79 -23.78
C GLN A 80 -4.38 16.45 -22.98
N LYS A 81 -5.44 16.94 -23.63
CA LYS A 81 -6.59 17.57 -22.95
C LYS A 81 -7.32 16.59 -22.05
N ILE A 82 -7.55 15.36 -22.54
CA ILE A 82 -8.23 14.31 -21.75
C ILE A 82 -7.41 13.98 -20.50
N PHE A 83 -6.12 13.68 -20.65
CA PHE A 83 -5.25 13.35 -19.53
C PHE A 83 -5.10 14.51 -18.54
N ALA A 84 -5.03 15.75 -19.01
CA ALA A 84 -5.00 16.92 -18.13
C ALA A 84 -6.29 17.04 -17.30
N LYS A 85 -7.46 16.79 -17.91
CA LYS A 85 -8.74 16.79 -17.19
C LYS A 85 -8.80 15.64 -16.16
N GLU A 86 -8.42 14.43 -16.56
CA GLU A 86 -8.34 13.27 -15.66
C GLU A 86 -7.45 13.56 -14.42
N GLN A 87 -6.30 14.20 -14.61
CA GLN A 87 -5.42 14.59 -13.50
C GLN A 87 -6.02 15.66 -12.59
N ASN A 88 -6.81 16.58 -13.12
CA ASN A 88 -7.52 17.57 -12.31
C ASN A 88 -8.65 16.93 -11.50
N ASP A 89 -9.34 15.94 -12.08
CA ASP A 89 -10.45 15.23 -11.46
C ASP A 89 -10.01 14.03 -10.60
N ARG A 90 -8.69 13.86 -10.38
CA ARG A 90 -8.06 12.73 -9.66
C ARG A 90 -8.66 12.39 -8.30
N PHE A 91 -9.23 13.39 -7.60
CA PHE A 91 -9.88 13.17 -6.30
C PHE A 91 -11.13 12.29 -6.39
N SER A 92 -11.71 12.18 -7.58
CA SER A 92 -12.85 11.29 -7.86
C SER A 92 -12.43 9.83 -8.00
N TYR A 93 -11.13 9.58 -8.28
CA TYR A 93 -10.55 8.26 -8.55
C TYR A 93 -9.61 7.80 -7.42
N SER A 94 -10.04 7.96 -6.18
CA SER A 94 -9.21 7.61 -5.02
C SER A 94 -9.04 6.11 -4.87
N ALA A 95 -7.82 5.60 -5.04
CA ALA A 95 -7.44 4.26 -4.58
C ALA A 95 -7.17 4.26 -3.08
N TYR A 96 -7.34 3.10 -2.44
CA TYR A 96 -7.09 2.92 -1.02
C TYR A 96 -6.12 1.76 -0.81
N ALA A 97 -5.16 1.96 0.09
CA ALA A 97 -4.11 0.97 0.33
C ALA A 97 -3.75 0.83 1.81
N ALA A 98 -3.36 -0.39 2.19
CA ALA A 98 -2.47 -0.64 3.32
C ALA A 98 -1.11 -1.04 2.76
N CYS A 99 -0.05 -0.45 3.32
CA CYS A 99 1.32 -0.58 2.84
C CYS A 99 2.12 -1.49 3.75
N PHE A 100 2.92 -2.35 3.14
CA PHE A 100 3.84 -3.27 3.81
C PHE A 100 5.22 -3.14 3.17
N SER A 101 6.27 -3.42 3.93
CA SER A 101 7.63 -3.57 3.40
C SER A 101 8.04 -5.05 3.41
N LYS A 102 8.92 -5.44 2.50
CA LYS A 102 9.59 -6.74 2.57
C LYS A 102 10.81 -6.74 3.50
N TYR A 103 11.20 -5.56 4.00
CA TYR A 103 12.34 -5.43 4.88
C TYR A 103 11.95 -5.53 6.35
N ARG A 104 12.55 -6.51 7.03
CA ARG A 104 12.48 -6.66 8.47
C ARG A 104 13.49 -5.73 9.14
N ASP A 105 13.04 -5.00 10.16
CA ASP A 105 13.91 -4.18 11.05
C ASP A 105 14.75 -3.12 10.31
N ASP A 106 14.14 -2.42 9.35
CA ASP A 106 14.78 -1.41 8.51
C ASP A 106 14.70 0.00 9.15
N ALA A 107 15.84 0.71 9.19
CA ALA A 107 15.96 2.03 9.80
C ALA A 107 15.06 3.09 9.15
N ALA A 108 14.98 3.09 7.80
CA ALA A 108 14.17 4.06 7.09
C ALA A 108 12.67 3.80 7.29
N GLN A 109 12.28 2.54 7.42
CA GLN A 109 10.90 2.15 7.74
C GLN A 109 10.53 2.57 9.16
N TRP A 110 11.41 2.35 10.14
CA TRP A 110 11.21 2.80 11.53
C TRP A 110 11.06 4.32 11.62
N GLU A 111 11.91 5.05 10.93
CA GLU A 111 11.89 6.51 10.95
C GLU A 111 10.60 7.08 10.35
N ARG A 112 10.21 6.60 9.15
CA ARG A 112 9.08 7.14 8.38
C ARG A 112 7.72 6.66 8.87
N TYR A 113 7.61 5.38 9.22
CA TYR A 113 6.32 4.70 9.46
C TYR A 113 6.19 4.13 10.86
N GLY A 114 7.29 3.81 11.54
CA GLY A 114 7.33 3.28 12.89
C GLY A 114 7.36 4.35 13.99
N ASN A 115 6.72 5.51 13.80
CA ASN A 115 6.70 6.61 14.75
C ASN A 115 8.09 7.03 15.22
N GLN A 116 9.03 7.24 14.27
CA GLN A 116 10.43 7.56 14.56
C GLN A 116 11.12 6.52 15.46
N GLY A 117 10.86 5.25 15.22
CA GLY A 117 11.39 4.14 15.99
C GLY A 117 10.71 3.88 17.34
N ARG A 118 9.67 4.67 17.70
CA ARG A 118 8.93 4.52 18.97
C ARG A 118 7.71 3.64 18.87
N GLY A 119 7.36 3.21 17.67
CA GLY A 119 6.18 2.41 17.36
C GLY A 119 6.43 0.91 17.44
N VAL A 120 5.72 0.19 16.59
CA VAL A 120 5.73 -1.26 16.49
C VAL A 120 5.72 -1.67 15.02
N CYS A 121 6.31 -2.81 14.72
CA CYS A 121 6.19 -3.46 13.41
C CYS A 121 5.41 -4.77 13.58
N ILE A 122 4.39 -4.96 12.75
CA ILE A 122 3.55 -6.15 12.71
C ILE A 122 3.96 -6.97 11.48
N ALA A 123 4.36 -8.22 11.69
CA ALA A 123 4.72 -9.15 10.63
C ALA A 123 3.50 -9.98 10.22
N PHE A 124 3.10 -9.88 8.96
CA PHE A 124 1.99 -10.62 8.36
C PHE A 124 2.50 -11.77 7.50
N ASP A 125 1.81 -12.88 7.50
CA ASP A 125 2.04 -13.95 6.54
C ASP A 125 1.58 -13.51 5.14
N GLU A 126 2.51 -13.43 4.18
CA GLU A 126 2.25 -12.95 2.82
C GLU A 126 1.32 -13.89 2.06
N GLU A 127 1.47 -15.20 2.24
CA GLU A 127 0.66 -16.19 1.52
C GLU A 127 -0.79 -16.15 2.01
N LEU A 128 -1.01 -16.11 3.32
CA LEU A 128 -2.34 -15.95 3.89
C LEU A 128 -2.97 -14.62 3.48
N LEU A 129 -2.22 -13.51 3.55
CA LEU A 129 -2.73 -12.21 3.13
C LEU A 129 -3.09 -12.20 1.64
N ALA A 130 -2.30 -12.84 0.78
CA ALA A 130 -2.61 -13.01 -0.64
C ALA A 130 -3.87 -13.87 -0.87
N LYS A 131 -4.01 -14.98 -0.14
CA LYS A 131 -5.20 -15.85 -0.20
C LYS A 131 -6.47 -15.11 0.20
N MET A 132 -6.37 -14.20 1.18
CA MET A 132 -7.48 -13.36 1.66
C MET A 132 -7.80 -12.21 0.70
N SER A 133 -6.87 -11.83 -0.19
CA SER A 133 -6.99 -10.70 -1.10
C SER A 133 -7.75 -11.09 -2.37
N LYS A 134 -9.07 -11.25 -2.23
CA LYS A 134 -9.99 -11.50 -3.37
C LYS A 134 -10.60 -10.19 -3.85
N ALA A 135 -10.96 -10.13 -5.13
CA ALA A 135 -11.62 -8.94 -5.69
C ALA A 135 -12.76 -8.45 -4.77
N PRO A 136 -12.84 -7.13 -4.52
CA PRO A 136 -12.10 -6.03 -5.13
C PRO A 136 -10.70 -5.76 -4.53
N LEU A 137 -10.24 -6.53 -3.54
CA LEU A 137 -8.91 -6.41 -2.96
C LEU A 137 -7.84 -7.10 -3.82
N SER A 138 -6.66 -6.51 -3.89
CA SER A 138 -5.50 -7.10 -4.53
C SER A 138 -4.22 -6.79 -3.77
N LEU A 139 -3.39 -7.82 -3.53
CA LEU A 139 -2.05 -7.66 -2.97
C LEU A 139 -1.06 -7.52 -4.11
N LYS A 140 -0.37 -6.37 -4.22
CA LYS A 140 0.53 -6.07 -5.35
C LYS A 140 1.85 -5.48 -4.87
N PRO A 141 2.99 -5.95 -5.41
CA PRO A 141 4.26 -5.25 -5.22
C PRO A 141 4.20 -3.89 -5.91
N VAL A 142 4.85 -2.89 -5.30
CA VAL A 142 5.03 -1.58 -5.92
C VAL A 142 6.11 -1.65 -6.99
N ILE A 143 5.83 -1.02 -8.13
CA ILE A 143 6.71 -0.96 -9.29
C ILE A 143 7.44 0.39 -9.27
N TYR A 144 8.76 0.35 -9.14
CA TYR A 144 9.63 1.53 -9.07
C TYR A 144 10.25 1.80 -10.45
N ARG A 145 9.66 2.69 -11.23
CA ARG A 145 10.15 3.04 -12.57
C ARG A 145 9.91 4.51 -12.90
N GLU A 146 10.88 5.14 -13.57
CA GLU A 146 10.72 6.46 -14.20
C GLU A 146 9.97 6.35 -15.53
N ASP A 147 10.32 5.34 -16.32
CA ASP A 147 9.67 5.07 -17.60
C ASP A 147 8.52 4.09 -17.40
N ILE A 148 7.32 4.61 -17.52
CA ILE A 148 6.11 3.80 -17.47
C ILE A 148 5.93 3.14 -18.83
N ASN A 149 6.34 1.87 -18.89
CA ASN A 149 6.29 1.10 -20.13
C ASN A 149 5.06 0.17 -20.15
N GLU A 150 3.89 0.68 -19.73
CA GLU A 150 2.61 0.02 -19.93
C GLU A 150 2.17 0.19 -21.40
N SER A 151 2.93 -0.50 -22.29
CA SER A 151 2.71 -0.40 -23.72
C SER A 151 1.28 -0.78 -24.10
N LEU A 152 0.78 -1.89 -23.55
CA LEU A 152 -0.53 -2.41 -23.88
C LEU A 152 -1.66 -1.43 -23.54
N LEU A 153 -1.60 -0.78 -22.38
CA LEU A 153 -2.62 0.18 -21.96
C LEU A 153 -2.55 1.48 -22.77
N ALA A 154 -1.35 1.96 -23.06
CA ALA A 154 -1.18 3.13 -23.93
C ALA A 154 -1.61 2.84 -25.36
N ASP A 155 -1.29 1.65 -25.90
CA ASP A 155 -1.70 1.22 -27.24
C ASP A 155 -3.21 1.06 -27.34
N GLU A 156 -3.86 0.53 -26.29
CA GLU A 156 -5.32 0.43 -26.17
C GLU A 156 -5.98 1.83 -26.21
N ILE A 157 -5.51 2.76 -25.35
CA ILE A 157 -6.05 4.13 -25.31
C ILE A 157 -5.83 4.83 -26.64
N HIS A 158 -4.63 4.67 -27.24
CA HIS A 158 -4.33 5.21 -28.56
C HIS A 158 -5.33 4.67 -29.61
N GLY A 159 -5.52 3.35 -29.67
CA GLY A 159 -6.48 2.70 -30.58
C GLY A 159 -7.91 3.20 -30.42
N ILE A 160 -8.37 3.40 -29.20
CA ILE A 160 -9.70 3.96 -28.93
C ILE A 160 -9.79 5.41 -29.43
N LEU A 161 -8.78 6.23 -29.19
CA LEU A 161 -8.75 7.63 -29.60
C LEU A 161 -8.58 7.85 -31.12
N LEU A 162 -8.25 6.80 -31.91
CA LEU A 162 -8.31 6.86 -33.36
C LEU A 162 -9.76 7.05 -33.88
N SER A 163 -10.76 6.61 -33.12
CA SER A 163 -12.18 6.85 -33.45
C SER A 163 -12.55 8.34 -33.27
N ASP A 164 -13.76 8.69 -33.69
CA ASP A 164 -14.27 10.07 -33.66
C ASP A 164 -14.79 10.45 -32.25
N ILE A 165 -13.90 10.38 -31.25
CA ILE A 165 -14.21 10.85 -29.90
C ILE A 165 -13.92 12.35 -29.83
N ALA A 166 -14.92 13.12 -29.38
CA ALA A 166 -14.76 14.53 -29.04
C ALA A 166 -14.31 14.72 -27.60
N PHE A 167 -13.63 15.83 -27.30
CA PHE A 167 -13.26 16.17 -25.93
C PHE A 167 -14.51 16.35 -25.05
N GLU A 168 -15.53 17.01 -25.58
CA GLU A 168 -16.82 17.18 -24.90
C GLU A 168 -17.58 15.86 -24.89
N GLY A 169 -17.57 15.19 -23.74
CA GLY A 169 -18.31 13.94 -23.51
C GLY A 169 -17.49 12.65 -23.68
N TYR A 170 -16.17 12.72 -23.75
CA TYR A 170 -15.31 11.53 -23.76
C TYR A 170 -15.57 10.59 -22.57
N GLU A 171 -16.02 11.15 -21.45
CA GLU A 171 -16.36 10.39 -20.24
C GLU A 171 -17.52 9.40 -20.45
N LYS A 172 -18.34 9.63 -21.50
CA LYS A 172 -19.48 8.80 -21.86
C LYS A 172 -19.11 7.66 -22.80
N ASP A 173 -17.90 7.69 -23.38
CA ASP A 173 -17.41 6.56 -24.16
C ASP A 173 -17.02 5.40 -23.23
N PRO A 174 -17.72 4.25 -23.27
CA PRO A 174 -17.48 3.18 -22.30
C PRO A 174 -16.08 2.56 -22.42
N SER A 175 -15.55 2.48 -23.65
CA SER A 175 -14.24 1.86 -23.89
C SER A 175 -13.12 2.72 -23.37
N LEU A 176 -13.17 4.04 -23.67
CA LEU A 176 -12.19 4.99 -23.18
C LEU A 176 -12.27 5.13 -21.65
N ARG A 177 -13.48 5.21 -21.08
CA ARG A 177 -13.66 5.29 -19.63
C ARG A 177 -13.06 4.06 -18.95
N HIS A 178 -13.34 2.86 -19.43
CA HIS A 178 -12.79 1.63 -18.90
C HIS A 178 -11.24 1.60 -18.96
N ALA A 179 -10.66 2.02 -20.09
CA ALA A 179 -9.21 2.07 -20.24
C ALA A 179 -8.55 3.11 -19.29
N LEU A 180 -9.16 4.28 -19.12
CA LEU A 180 -8.71 5.30 -18.17
C LEU A 180 -8.85 4.84 -16.72
N ASP A 181 -9.93 4.17 -16.35
CA ASP A 181 -10.13 3.61 -15.02
C ASP A 181 -9.07 2.55 -14.68
N ARG A 182 -8.72 1.70 -15.65
CA ARG A 182 -7.62 0.74 -15.51
C ARG A 182 -6.26 1.44 -15.34
N ALA A 183 -6.05 2.57 -16.05
CA ALA A 183 -4.84 3.38 -15.88
C ALA A 183 -4.74 3.95 -14.46
N TRP A 184 -5.84 4.47 -13.92
CA TRP A 184 -5.89 4.95 -12.54
C TRP A 184 -5.68 3.82 -11.52
N ALA A 185 -6.26 2.64 -11.74
CA ALA A 185 -6.03 1.49 -10.87
C ALA A 185 -4.57 1.03 -10.88
N ALA A 186 -3.96 0.96 -12.06
CA ALA A 186 -2.56 0.61 -12.20
C ALA A 186 -1.63 1.64 -11.52
N SER A 187 -1.96 2.93 -11.62
CA SER A 187 -1.16 4.02 -11.05
C SER A 187 -0.93 3.86 -9.55
N ALA A 188 -1.88 3.28 -8.81
CA ALA A 188 -1.77 3.05 -7.37
C ALA A 188 -0.71 2.01 -6.97
N ALA A 189 -0.19 1.24 -7.92
CA ALA A 189 0.89 0.27 -7.72
C ALA A 189 2.26 0.78 -8.22
N TYR A 190 2.36 2.03 -8.65
CA TYR A 190 3.62 2.62 -9.12
C TYR A 190 4.16 3.64 -8.13
N LYS A 191 5.49 3.81 -8.11
CA LYS A 191 6.20 4.77 -7.28
C LYS A 191 7.50 5.24 -7.95
N HIS A 192 7.90 6.47 -7.65
CA HIS A 192 9.17 7.00 -8.17
C HIS A 192 10.36 6.15 -7.67
N PRO A 193 11.37 5.86 -8.52
CA PRO A 193 12.52 5.01 -8.15
C PRO A 193 13.30 5.44 -6.92
N SER A 194 13.27 6.73 -6.56
CA SER A 194 13.90 7.22 -5.32
C SER A 194 13.34 6.59 -4.04
N PHE A 195 12.17 5.95 -4.12
CA PHE A 195 11.53 5.22 -3.02
C PHE A 195 11.76 3.70 -3.09
N ALA A 196 12.57 3.20 -4.02
CA ALA A 196 12.80 1.76 -4.21
C ALA A 196 13.33 1.07 -2.93
N SER A 197 14.01 1.82 -2.05
CA SER A 197 14.45 1.34 -0.75
C SER A 197 13.32 0.94 0.20
N GLU A 198 12.06 1.29 -0.10
CA GLU A 198 10.92 0.88 0.73
C GLU A 198 10.50 -0.56 0.47
N ASN A 199 10.82 -1.13 -0.71
CA ASN A 199 10.45 -2.49 -1.14
C ASN A 199 9.01 -2.84 -0.76
N GLU A 200 8.10 -1.96 -1.20
CA GLU A 200 6.72 -1.89 -0.73
C GLU A 200 5.83 -2.92 -1.43
N VAL A 201 4.93 -3.50 -0.67
CA VAL A 201 3.78 -4.29 -1.17
C VAL A 201 2.51 -3.62 -0.66
N ARG A 202 1.52 -3.45 -1.51
CA ARG A 202 0.25 -2.80 -1.18
C ARG A 202 -0.92 -3.77 -1.25
N LEU A 203 -1.74 -3.76 -0.21
CA LEU A 203 -3.09 -4.28 -0.27
C LEU A 203 -3.99 -3.16 -0.78
N LEU A 204 -4.47 -3.29 -2.02
CA LEU A 204 -5.14 -2.24 -2.79
C LEU A 204 -6.61 -2.54 -3.00
N VAL A 205 -7.44 -1.49 -2.96
CA VAL A 205 -8.79 -1.46 -3.54
C VAL A 205 -8.75 -0.53 -4.75
N SER A 206 -9.23 -1.04 -5.89
CA SER A 206 -9.29 -0.30 -7.14
C SER A 206 -10.41 0.76 -7.11
N PRO A 207 -10.20 1.98 -7.67
CA PRO A 207 -11.17 3.06 -7.60
C PRO A 207 -12.56 2.71 -8.13
N PHE A 208 -12.64 1.97 -9.24
CA PHE A 208 -13.93 1.60 -9.86
C PHE A 208 -14.54 0.32 -9.29
N GLU A 209 -13.83 -0.41 -8.46
CA GLU A 209 -14.34 -1.58 -7.73
C GLU A 209 -14.89 -1.20 -6.34
N GLN A 210 -14.81 0.07 -5.94
CA GLN A 210 -15.29 0.54 -4.64
C GLN A 210 -16.80 0.27 -4.42
N GLY A 211 -17.59 0.23 -5.48
CA GLY A 211 -19.03 -0.09 -5.40
C GLY A 211 -19.32 -1.53 -4.95
N TYR A 212 -18.36 -2.44 -5.10
CA TYR A 212 -18.45 -3.84 -4.65
C TYR A 212 -17.91 -4.05 -3.23
N PHE A 213 -17.32 -3.01 -2.65
CA PHE A 213 -16.79 -3.06 -1.30
C PHE A 213 -17.91 -2.68 -0.33
N ASP A 214 -18.54 -3.68 0.29
CA ASP A 214 -19.63 -3.52 1.26
C ASP A 214 -19.15 -2.92 2.58
N VAL A 215 -18.30 -1.89 2.47
CA VAL A 215 -17.74 -1.19 3.63
C VAL A 215 -17.83 0.31 3.36
N GLN A 216 -18.49 1.03 4.26
CA GLN A 216 -18.54 2.49 4.16
C GLN A 216 -17.20 3.11 4.56
N PRO A 217 -16.73 4.13 3.84
CA PRO A 217 -15.52 4.84 4.22
C PRO A 217 -15.71 5.54 5.57
N ARG A 218 -14.62 5.60 6.32
CA ARG A 218 -14.54 6.34 7.59
C ARG A 218 -13.50 7.44 7.52
N TYR A 219 -13.51 8.31 8.52
CA TYR A 219 -12.60 9.43 8.61
C TYR A 219 -11.81 9.34 9.91
N HIS A 220 -10.49 9.51 9.81
CA HIS A 220 -9.60 9.69 10.94
C HIS A 220 -9.20 11.17 11.02
N ILE A 221 -9.47 11.79 12.16
CA ILE A 221 -9.15 13.18 12.40
C ILE A 221 -7.90 13.23 13.27
N SER A 222 -6.78 13.67 12.68
CA SER A 222 -5.53 13.97 13.40
C SER A 222 -5.47 15.47 13.72
N ARG A 223 -4.44 15.90 14.46
CA ARG A 223 -4.22 17.32 14.74
C ARG A 223 -3.98 18.16 13.48
N GLU A 224 -3.49 17.56 12.41
CA GLU A 224 -3.06 18.27 11.20
C GLU A 224 -4.05 18.15 10.04
N ARG A 225 -4.74 17.02 9.92
CA ARG A 225 -5.60 16.74 8.76
C ARG A 225 -6.63 15.66 9.02
N ILE A 226 -7.67 15.66 8.17
CA ILE A 226 -8.66 14.59 8.09
C ILE A 226 -8.21 13.61 7.00
N LYS A 227 -8.15 12.32 7.34
CA LYS A 227 -7.83 11.24 6.40
C LYS A 227 -9.05 10.37 6.20
N LYS A 228 -9.40 10.09 4.94
CA LYS A 228 -10.42 9.12 4.57
C LYS A 228 -9.79 7.73 4.43
N TYR A 229 -10.45 6.70 4.93
CA TYR A 229 -9.99 5.32 4.85
C TYR A 229 -11.15 4.33 4.79
N TYR A 230 -10.90 3.12 4.30
CA TYR A 230 -11.80 1.98 4.44
C TYR A 230 -11.31 1.06 5.55
N PRO A 231 -12.16 0.72 6.54
CA PRO A 231 -11.84 -0.26 7.57
C PRO A 231 -12.00 -1.67 7.02
N LEU A 232 -10.92 -2.41 6.90
CA LEU A 232 -10.92 -3.80 6.47
C LEU A 232 -11.02 -4.70 7.69
N ASN A 233 -12.04 -5.54 7.77
CA ASN A 233 -12.23 -6.47 8.87
C ASN A 233 -11.41 -7.74 8.64
N LEU A 234 -10.33 -7.91 9.40
CA LEU A 234 -9.41 -9.04 9.27
C LEU A 234 -10.01 -10.35 9.76
N ASP A 235 -10.85 -10.34 10.81
CA ASP A 235 -11.52 -11.56 11.30
C ASP A 235 -12.46 -12.14 10.23
N LYS A 236 -13.26 -11.28 9.58
CA LYS A 236 -14.13 -11.71 8.49
C LYS A 236 -13.32 -12.29 7.34
N MET A 237 -12.21 -11.65 6.97
CA MET A 237 -11.34 -12.13 5.88
C MET A 237 -10.68 -13.46 6.24
N CYS A 238 -10.22 -13.63 7.47
CA CYS A 238 -9.65 -14.89 7.96
C CYS A 238 -10.69 -16.01 7.91
N LEU A 239 -11.92 -15.74 8.37
CA LEU A 239 -13.01 -16.71 8.32
C LEU A 239 -13.33 -17.15 6.88
N GLU A 240 -13.40 -16.21 5.92
CA GLU A 240 -13.63 -16.48 4.50
C GLU A 240 -12.48 -17.24 3.81
N ALA A 241 -11.28 -17.15 4.38
CA ALA A 241 -10.08 -17.85 3.90
C ALA A 241 -9.78 -19.14 4.66
N GLU A 242 -10.66 -19.54 5.60
CA GLU A 242 -10.50 -20.73 6.46
C GLU A 242 -9.17 -20.71 7.24
N THR A 243 -8.83 -19.54 7.82
CA THR A 243 -7.66 -19.34 8.68
C THR A 243 -8.04 -18.53 9.92
N THR A 244 -7.09 -18.34 10.82
CA THR A 244 -7.28 -17.54 12.03
C THR A 244 -6.47 -16.24 11.95
N PHE A 245 -6.92 -15.24 12.70
CA PHE A 245 -6.21 -13.99 12.81
C PHE A 245 -4.83 -14.17 13.47
N GLU A 246 -4.70 -15.11 14.41
CA GLU A 246 -3.41 -15.43 15.06
C GLU A 246 -2.41 -16.12 14.09
N GLU A 247 -2.89 -16.84 13.08
CA GLU A 247 -2.05 -17.41 12.01
C GLU A 247 -1.60 -16.34 11.03
N LEU A 248 -2.44 -15.34 10.76
CA LEU A 248 -2.11 -14.22 9.87
C LEU A 248 -0.97 -13.36 10.41
N ILE A 249 -0.88 -13.18 11.75
CA ILE A 249 0.14 -12.35 12.37
C ILE A 249 1.25 -13.20 12.96
N VAL A 250 2.41 -13.11 12.34
CA VAL A 250 3.57 -13.99 12.63
C VAL A 250 4.38 -13.50 13.83
N GLU A 251 4.58 -12.18 13.95
CA GLU A 251 5.50 -11.58 14.93
C GLU A 251 5.11 -10.12 15.22
N LEU A 252 5.41 -9.65 16.42
CA LEU A 252 5.43 -8.23 16.76
C LEU A 252 6.84 -7.80 17.15
N MET A 253 7.30 -6.70 16.57
CA MET A 253 8.59 -6.12 16.89
C MET A 253 8.40 -4.71 17.47
N ILE A 254 8.91 -4.49 18.69
CA ILE A 254 8.91 -3.19 19.36
C ILE A 254 10.04 -2.35 18.76
N GLY A 255 9.75 -1.11 18.41
CA GLY A 255 10.73 -0.21 17.78
C GLY A 255 11.94 0.12 18.67
N PRO A 256 13.07 0.49 18.05
CA PRO A 256 14.35 0.65 18.75
C PRO A 256 14.37 1.80 19.77
N GLU A 257 13.53 2.81 19.59
CA GLU A 257 13.38 3.98 20.47
C GLU A 257 12.11 3.91 21.35
N SER A 258 11.42 2.76 21.35
CA SER A 258 10.19 2.58 22.11
C SER A 258 10.47 2.38 23.59
N THR A 259 9.67 3.01 24.43
CA THR A 259 9.65 2.80 25.88
C THR A 259 8.63 1.76 26.32
N GLN A 260 7.99 1.06 25.37
CA GLN A 260 6.98 0.06 25.66
C GLN A 260 7.55 -1.10 26.47
N SER A 261 6.92 -1.38 27.60
CA SER A 261 7.25 -2.55 28.42
C SER A 261 6.78 -3.84 27.75
N LEU A 262 7.69 -4.78 27.54
CA LEU A 262 7.39 -6.09 26.96
C LEU A 262 6.38 -6.90 27.79
N PRO A 263 6.46 -6.96 29.14
CA PRO A 263 5.43 -7.63 29.94
C PRO A 263 4.03 -7.06 29.74
N ILE A 264 3.89 -5.72 29.69
CA ILE A 264 2.58 -5.08 29.48
C ILE A 264 2.03 -5.40 28.08
N LEU A 265 2.86 -5.37 27.03
CA LEU A 265 2.43 -5.73 25.70
C LEU A 265 2.00 -7.20 25.63
N LYS A 266 2.74 -8.07 26.33
CA LYS A 266 2.39 -9.49 26.43
C LYS A 266 1.05 -9.70 27.12
N ASP A 267 0.82 -9.04 28.25
CA ASP A 267 -0.47 -9.10 28.98
C ASP A 267 -1.63 -8.59 28.10
N TYR A 268 -1.41 -7.52 27.37
CA TYR A 268 -2.38 -6.99 26.42
C TYR A 268 -2.76 -8.03 25.36
N LEU A 269 -1.78 -8.70 24.73
CA LEU A 269 -2.04 -9.75 23.74
C LEU A 269 -2.80 -10.93 24.34
N LEU A 270 -2.42 -11.37 25.53
CA LEU A 270 -3.11 -12.44 26.24
C LEU A 270 -4.57 -12.07 26.55
N SER A 271 -4.84 -10.80 26.91
CA SER A 271 -6.19 -10.30 27.17
C SER A 271 -7.08 -10.31 25.93
N LEU A 272 -6.47 -10.23 24.73
CA LEU A 272 -7.15 -10.33 23.44
C LEU A 272 -7.26 -11.77 22.92
N GLY A 273 -6.66 -12.75 23.59
CA GLY A 273 -6.68 -14.15 23.19
C GLY A 273 -5.54 -14.56 22.27
N PHE A 274 -4.53 -13.70 22.02
CA PHE A 274 -3.37 -13.98 21.18
C PHE A 274 -2.28 -14.74 21.95
N TYR A 275 -2.50 -16.00 22.25
CA TYR A 275 -1.61 -16.80 23.09
C TYR A 275 -0.27 -17.11 22.42
N THR A 276 -0.29 -17.46 21.15
CA THR A 276 0.90 -17.77 20.37
C THR A 276 1.70 -16.50 20.08
N LEU A 277 1.03 -15.43 19.65
CA LEU A 277 1.65 -14.15 19.33
C LEU A 277 2.31 -13.51 20.56
N ALA A 278 1.75 -13.67 21.76
CA ALA A 278 2.36 -13.22 23.01
C ALA A 278 3.75 -13.84 23.29
N GLY A 279 4.03 -15.00 22.71
CA GLY A 279 5.36 -15.63 22.72
C GLY A 279 6.29 -15.17 21.58
N ARG A 280 5.80 -14.39 20.61
CA ARG A 280 6.50 -13.95 19.39
C ARG A 280 6.69 -12.44 19.36
N ILE A 281 7.01 -11.83 20.49
CA ILE A 281 7.34 -10.41 20.61
C ILE A 281 8.86 -10.29 20.73
N CYS A 282 9.45 -9.39 19.94
CA CYS A 282 10.87 -9.06 20.03
C CYS A 282 11.10 -7.54 20.07
N HIS A 283 12.31 -7.12 20.42
CA HIS A 283 12.76 -5.75 20.24
C HIS A 283 13.54 -5.62 18.93
N SER A 284 13.41 -4.47 18.27
CA SER A 284 14.25 -4.08 17.16
C SER A 284 15.73 -4.08 17.59
N LYS A 285 16.60 -4.52 16.69
CA LYS A 285 18.05 -4.41 16.81
C LYS A 285 18.62 -3.27 15.97
N CYS A 286 17.75 -2.50 15.31
CA CYS A 286 18.12 -1.39 14.45
C CYS A 286 18.83 -0.31 15.28
N PRO A 287 20.07 0.11 14.91
CA PRO A 287 20.83 1.11 15.65
C PRO A 287 20.41 2.55 15.29
N LEU A 288 19.13 2.87 15.43
CA LEU A 288 18.68 4.26 15.30
C LEU A 288 19.30 5.10 16.41
N ARG A 289 19.98 6.19 16.02
CA ARG A 289 20.50 7.15 17.00
C ARG A 289 19.35 8.04 17.47
N LYS A 290 19.24 8.23 18.78
CA LYS A 290 18.42 9.30 19.36
C LYS A 290 18.90 10.61 18.76
N ASN A 291 18.04 11.30 18.02
CA ASN A 291 18.24 12.72 17.80
C ASN A 291 18.09 13.39 19.18
N SER A 292 19.21 13.56 19.88
CA SER A 292 19.26 14.44 21.06
C SER A 292 18.98 15.86 20.56
N LEU A 293 17.75 16.29 20.76
CA LEU A 293 17.40 17.71 20.73
C LEU A 293 17.99 18.38 21.96
#